data_e789c272c4dd87e42199c9739ec5e9e8
#
_entry.id   e789c272c4dd87e42199c9739ec5e9e8
#
_cell.length_a   1.000
_cell.length_b   1.000
_cell.length_c   1.000
_cell.angle_alpha   90.00
_cell.angle_beta   90.00
_cell.angle_gamma   90.00
#
_symmetry.space_group_name_H-M   'P 1'
#
loop_
_entity.id
_entity.type
_entity.pdbx_description
1 polymer ?
#
loop_
_entity_poly.entity_id
_entity_poly.type
_entity_poly.pdbx_seq_one_letter_code
_entity_poly.pdbx_strand_id
1 'polypeptide(L)'
;MLTNWNPARMPEKDEMKLRLSTARKQLYDLQMKIKEHKIPVIVLFEGWGTSGKGSTIGKVIRNIDPRFFKVVTMSEPTDEELRYPFLYRFFKEIPEAGKFTFLDSGWLEQICREHLEGKTDEKEYASRIESVRNFERQLTDNGYLVLKFFYADREERTKRTGAGSSGKQGYKMARFPVRSVGKYTL
;
A
#
# COMPACT_ATOMS: atom_id res chain seq x y z
N MET A 1 7.67 -15.67 -5.07
CA MET A 1 7.19 -16.80 -5.85
C MET A 1 5.90 -16.44 -6.57
N LEU A 2 5.94 -15.40 -7.38
CA LEU A 2 4.83 -14.98 -8.24
C LEU A 2 4.83 -15.74 -9.59
N THR A 3 5.86 -16.55 -9.84
CA THR A 3 6.03 -17.32 -11.08
C THR A 3 4.96 -18.40 -11.31
N ASN A 4 4.29 -18.85 -10.25
CA ASN A 4 3.21 -19.85 -10.34
C ASN A 4 1.82 -19.24 -10.11
N TRP A 5 1.71 -17.91 -10.10
CA TRP A 5 0.41 -17.27 -9.99
C TRP A 5 -0.31 -17.34 -11.34
N ASN A 6 -1.35 -18.16 -11.39
CA ASN A 6 -2.26 -18.19 -12.53
C ASN A 6 -3.37 -17.17 -12.25
N PRO A 7 -3.49 -16.09 -13.04
CA PRO A 7 -4.58 -15.15 -12.84
C PRO A 7 -5.90 -15.92 -12.98
N ALA A 8 -6.68 -15.92 -11.91
CA ALA A 8 -8.02 -16.46 -11.96
C ALA A 8 -8.76 -15.91 -13.19
N ARG A 9 -9.55 -16.74 -13.87
CA ARG A 9 -10.37 -16.31 -15.01
C ARG A 9 -11.10 -15.03 -14.59
N MET A 10 -10.94 -13.96 -15.34
CA MET A 10 -11.66 -12.72 -15.05
C MET A 10 -13.16 -13.00 -15.06
N PRO A 11 -13.88 -12.62 -14.00
CA PRO A 11 -15.33 -12.79 -13.96
C PRO A 11 -15.99 -12.01 -15.08
N GLU A 12 -17.15 -12.43 -15.51
CA GLU A 12 -17.93 -11.70 -16.49
C GLU A 12 -18.27 -10.29 -16.02
N LYS A 13 -18.46 -9.38 -16.97
CA LYS A 13 -18.62 -7.94 -16.67
C LYS A 13 -19.77 -7.66 -15.72
N ASP A 14 -20.88 -8.38 -15.81
CA ASP A 14 -22.04 -8.17 -14.93
C ASP A 14 -21.83 -8.81 -13.55
N GLU A 15 -21.19 -9.96 -13.49
CA GLU A 15 -20.74 -10.54 -12.23
C GLU A 15 -19.77 -9.63 -11.49
N MET A 16 -18.83 -9.02 -12.21
CA MET A 16 -17.90 -8.06 -11.63
C MET A 16 -18.60 -6.82 -11.06
N LYS A 17 -19.60 -6.29 -11.78
CA LYS A 17 -20.40 -5.15 -11.28
C LYS A 17 -21.15 -5.49 -10.01
N LEU A 18 -21.77 -6.68 -9.96
CA LEU A 18 -22.51 -7.16 -8.80
C LEU A 18 -21.57 -7.31 -7.60
N ARG A 19 -20.42 -7.98 -7.76
CA ARG A 19 -19.41 -8.15 -6.71
C ARG A 19 -18.90 -6.81 -6.20
N LEU A 20 -18.64 -5.84 -7.08
CA LEU A 20 -18.20 -4.49 -6.70
C LEU A 20 -19.28 -3.74 -5.91
N SER A 21 -20.56 -3.84 -6.31
CA SER A 21 -21.65 -3.18 -5.58
C SER A 21 -21.83 -3.75 -4.17
N THR A 22 -21.74 -5.07 -4.05
CA THR A 22 -21.80 -5.77 -2.75
C THR A 22 -20.62 -5.39 -1.86
N ALA A 23 -19.40 -5.43 -2.40
CA ALA A 23 -18.20 -5.07 -1.65
C ALA A 23 -18.22 -3.61 -1.17
N ARG A 24 -18.78 -2.70 -1.96
CA ARG A 24 -18.95 -1.29 -1.58
C ARG A 24 -19.91 -1.11 -0.41
N LYS A 25 -21.03 -1.84 -0.41
CA LYS A 25 -21.97 -1.82 0.71
C LYS A 25 -21.31 -2.36 1.98
N GLN A 26 -20.60 -3.49 1.87
CA GLN A 26 -19.85 -4.08 2.99
C GLN A 26 -18.78 -3.10 3.52
N LEU A 27 -18.08 -2.38 2.65
CA LEU A 27 -17.08 -1.41 3.06
C LEU A 27 -17.69 -0.23 3.84
N TYR A 28 -18.89 0.24 3.43
CA TYR A 28 -19.63 1.25 4.16
C TYR A 28 -20.02 0.76 5.56
N ASP A 29 -20.57 -0.46 5.67
CA ASP A 29 -20.96 -1.05 6.95
C ASP A 29 -19.75 -1.25 7.87
N LEU A 30 -18.61 -1.70 7.30
CA LEU A 30 -17.34 -1.84 8.02
C LEU A 30 -16.80 -0.48 8.50
N GLN A 31 -16.92 0.58 7.71
CA GLN A 31 -16.51 1.92 8.12
C GLN A 31 -17.25 2.35 9.40
N MET A 32 -18.55 2.09 9.48
CA MET A 32 -19.33 2.43 10.66
C MET A 32 -18.83 1.68 11.91
N LYS A 33 -18.54 0.38 11.78
CA LYS A 33 -17.96 -0.42 12.86
C LYS A 33 -16.56 0.08 13.27
N ILE A 34 -15.70 0.37 12.29
CA ILE A 34 -14.36 0.90 12.52
C ILE A 34 -14.40 2.21 13.30
N LYS A 35 -15.35 3.10 12.95
CA LYS A 35 -15.59 4.34 13.67
C LYS A 35 -16.08 4.08 15.10
N GLU A 36 -17.07 3.21 15.27
CA GLU A 36 -17.66 2.87 16.57
C GLU A 36 -16.62 2.28 17.53
N HIS A 37 -15.83 1.32 17.03
CA HIS A 37 -14.78 0.66 17.81
C HIS A 37 -13.46 1.46 17.86
N LYS A 38 -13.42 2.65 17.24
CA LYS A 38 -12.24 3.54 17.22
C LYS A 38 -10.98 2.88 16.69
N ILE A 39 -11.10 1.96 15.72
CA ILE A 39 -9.96 1.25 15.14
C ILE A 39 -9.27 2.14 14.11
N PRO A 40 -7.99 2.52 14.28
CA PRO A 40 -7.26 3.24 13.25
C PRO A 40 -6.79 2.28 12.15
N VAL A 41 -6.98 2.67 10.88
CA VAL A 41 -6.69 1.79 9.73
C VAL A 41 -5.70 2.45 8.78
N ILE A 42 -4.61 1.75 8.50
CA ILE A 42 -3.63 2.15 7.48
C ILE A 42 -3.74 1.19 6.30
N VAL A 43 -3.94 1.73 5.11
CA VAL A 43 -4.04 0.96 3.86
C VAL A 43 -2.92 1.40 2.93
N LEU A 44 -1.96 0.51 2.69
CA LEU A 44 -0.83 0.76 1.79
C LEU A 44 -1.09 0.16 0.42
N PHE A 45 -0.88 0.96 -0.60
CA PHE A 45 -0.85 0.51 -1.99
C PHE A 45 0.58 0.58 -2.49
N GLU A 46 1.20 -0.57 -2.62
CA GLU A 46 2.59 -0.75 -3.00
C GLU A 46 2.67 -1.27 -4.44
N GLY A 47 3.77 -1.04 -5.12
CA GLY A 47 4.02 -1.58 -6.45
C GLY A 47 4.39 -0.52 -7.48
N TRP A 48 4.45 -0.90 -8.74
CA TRP A 48 5.01 -0.06 -9.80
C TRP A 48 4.15 1.17 -10.09
N GLY A 49 4.80 2.28 -10.50
CA GLY A 49 4.16 3.57 -10.72
C GLY A 49 2.98 3.55 -11.68
N THR A 50 3.01 2.70 -12.71
CA THR A 50 1.97 2.57 -13.74
C THR A 50 0.94 1.49 -13.46
N SER A 51 1.01 0.82 -12.29
CA SER A 51 0.17 -0.33 -11.95
C SER A 51 -1.30 -0.03 -11.66
N GLY A 52 -1.68 1.25 -11.58
CA GLY A 52 -3.06 1.70 -11.36
C GLY A 52 -3.45 1.84 -9.88
N LYS A 53 -2.49 1.99 -8.96
CA LYS A 53 -2.72 2.22 -7.53
C LYS A 53 -3.70 3.36 -7.29
N GLY A 54 -3.37 4.57 -7.75
CA GLY A 54 -4.21 5.76 -7.55
C GLY A 54 -5.64 5.60 -8.13
N SER A 55 -5.79 4.94 -9.30
CA SER A 55 -7.11 4.61 -9.85
C SER A 55 -7.91 3.68 -8.93
N THR A 56 -7.25 2.72 -8.29
CA THR A 56 -7.92 1.82 -7.35
C THR A 56 -8.29 2.53 -6.06
N ILE A 57 -7.38 3.33 -5.50
CA ILE A 57 -7.67 4.17 -4.33
C ILE A 57 -8.91 5.02 -4.59
N GLY A 58 -8.93 5.75 -5.72
CA GLY A 58 -10.07 6.59 -6.11
C GLY A 58 -11.40 5.82 -6.25
N LYS A 59 -11.37 4.53 -6.61
CA LYS A 59 -12.58 3.69 -6.66
C LYS A 59 -13.02 3.21 -5.27
N VAL A 60 -12.08 2.94 -4.39
CA VAL A 60 -12.34 2.46 -3.01
C VAL A 60 -12.94 3.58 -2.18
N ILE A 61 -12.33 4.77 -2.19
CA ILE A 61 -12.74 5.89 -1.31
C ILE A 61 -14.10 6.50 -1.66
N ARG A 62 -14.64 6.26 -2.87
CA ARG A 62 -15.94 6.82 -3.31
C ARG A 62 -17.11 6.49 -2.39
N ASN A 63 -17.00 5.41 -1.60
CA ASN A 63 -18.06 4.93 -0.72
C ASN A 63 -17.71 5.07 0.76
N ILE A 64 -16.63 5.78 1.06
CA ILE A 64 -16.19 6.08 2.42
C ILE A 64 -16.51 7.56 2.68
N ASP A 65 -17.05 7.86 3.86
CA ASP A 65 -17.30 9.25 4.26
C ASP A 65 -15.98 10.02 4.33
N PRO A 66 -15.83 11.13 3.56
CA PRO A 66 -14.58 11.87 3.46
C PRO A 66 -14.05 12.43 4.78
N ARG A 67 -14.87 12.56 5.79
CA ARG A 67 -14.47 13.00 7.13
C ARG A 67 -13.62 11.97 7.88
N PHE A 68 -13.63 10.71 7.43
CA PHE A 68 -12.99 9.60 8.13
C PHE A 68 -11.80 9.01 7.39
N PHE A 69 -11.37 9.61 6.29
CA PHE A 69 -10.16 9.17 5.61
C PHE A 69 -9.32 10.33 5.10
N LYS A 70 -8.04 10.05 4.92
CA LYS A 70 -7.13 10.86 4.11
C LYS A 70 -6.41 9.97 3.09
N VAL A 71 -6.08 10.55 1.95
CA VAL A 71 -5.21 9.93 0.94
C VAL A 71 -3.92 10.70 0.90
N VAL A 72 -2.81 10.00 1.02
CA VAL A 72 -1.48 10.59 0.99
C VAL A 72 -0.68 9.93 -0.11
N THR A 73 -0.20 10.71 -1.06
CA THR A 73 0.74 10.26 -2.09
C THR A 73 2.14 10.57 -1.60
N MET A 74 2.94 9.52 -1.40
CA MET A 74 4.32 9.66 -0.95
C MET A 74 5.22 9.98 -2.15
N SER A 75 5.56 11.26 -2.30
CA SER A 75 6.56 11.76 -3.26
C SER A 75 7.98 11.56 -2.75
N GLU A 76 8.99 12.06 -3.48
CA GLU A 76 10.37 12.15 -2.97
C GLU A 76 10.40 12.90 -1.63
N PRO A 77 11.29 12.48 -0.70
CA PRO A 77 11.45 13.18 0.58
C PRO A 77 11.86 14.64 0.37
N THR A 78 11.30 15.52 1.19
CA THR A 78 11.74 16.92 1.25
C THR A 78 13.06 17.05 2.02
N ASP A 79 13.77 18.18 1.85
CA ASP A 79 14.99 18.48 2.61
C ASP A 79 14.76 18.46 4.13
N GLU A 80 13.56 18.84 4.57
CA GLU A 80 13.18 18.74 5.97
C GLU A 80 13.05 17.28 6.40
N GLU A 81 12.37 16.46 5.62
CA GLU A 81 12.16 15.02 5.93
C GLU A 81 13.48 14.23 5.94
N LEU A 82 14.46 14.63 5.12
CA LEU A 82 15.79 14.01 5.06
C LEU A 82 16.63 14.24 6.34
N ARG A 83 16.25 15.21 7.19
CA ARG A 83 16.90 15.44 8.50
C ARG A 83 16.49 14.43 9.56
N TYR A 84 15.42 13.68 9.33
CA TYR A 84 14.83 12.73 10.26
C TYR A 84 15.02 11.29 9.77
N PRO A 85 14.90 10.28 10.65
CA PRO A 85 14.87 8.89 10.22
C PRO A 85 13.80 8.66 9.15
N PHE A 86 14.07 7.78 8.18
CA PHE A 86 13.22 7.62 6.97
C PHE A 86 11.74 7.31 7.26
N LEU A 87 11.43 6.68 8.40
CA LEU A 87 10.05 6.42 8.81
C LEU A 87 9.31 7.65 9.33
N TYR A 88 9.99 8.75 9.62
CA TYR A 88 9.38 9.96 10.19
C TYR A 88 8.21 10.48 9.34
N ARG A 89 8.38 10.54 8.03
CA ARG A 89 7.33 11.00 7.11
C ARG A 89 6.07 10.13 7.15
N PHE A 90 6.22 8.84 7.43
CA PHE A 90 5.11 7.92 7.58
C PHE A 90 4.45 8.01 8.95
N PHE A 91 5.22 8.30 10.00
CA PHE A 91 4.68 8.58 11.32
C PHE A 91 3.71 9.75 11.33
N LYS A 92 3.98 10.79 10.55
CA LYS A 92 3.09 11.96 10.40
C LYS A 92 1.73 11.60 9.81
N GLU A 93 1.67 10.50 9.09
CA GLU A 93 0.50 10.06 8.34
C GLU A 93 -0.34 8.99 9.05
N ILE A 94 0.06 8.60 10.26
CA ILE A 94 -0.70 7.65 11.08
C ILE A 94 -2.10 8.21 11.35
N PRO A 95 -3.19 7.42 11.11
CA PRO A 95 -4.55 7.88 11.32
C PRO A 95 -4.92 8.01 12.80
N GLU A 96 -5.82 8.91 13.08
CA GLU A 96 -6.50 8.95 14.37
C GLU A 96 -7.44 7.75 14.55
N ALA A 97 -7.85 7.49 15.79
CA ALA A 97 -8.78 6.43 16.14
C ALA A 97 -10.09 6.50 15.32
N GLY A 98 -10.46 5.40 14.68
CA GLY A 98 -11.66 5.30 13.85
C GLY A 98 -11.55 5.93 12.45
N LYS A 99 -10.33 6.30 12.03
CA LYS A 99 -10.07 6.88 10.70
C LYS A 99 -9.17 5.99 9.86
N PHE A 100 -9.17 6.27 8.55
CA PHE A 100 -8.33 5.61 7.56
C PHE A 100 -7.24 6.55 7.06
N THR A 101 -6.05 6.01 6.82
CA THR A 101 -5.06 6.64 5.93
C THR A 101 -4.77 5.68 4.78
N PHE A 102 -5.00 6.15 3.55
CA PHE A 102 -4.62 5.46 2.33
C PHE A 102 -3.29 6.03 1.84
N LEU A 103 -2.26 5.20 1.77
CA LEU A 103 -0.95 5.58 1.25
C LEU A 103 -0.81 5.09 -0.19
N ASP A 104 -0.71 6.03 -1.14
CA ASP A 104 -0.27 5.74 -2.51
C ASP A 104 1.25 5.79 -2.54
N SER A 105 1.85 4.63 -2.65
CA SER A 105 3.26 4.34 -2.37
C SER A 105 3.59 4.40 -0.87
N GLY A 106 4.00 3.27 -0.34
CA GLY A 106 4.31 3.13 1.08
C GLY A 106 5.81 3.02 1.34
N TRP A 107 6.12 2.61 2.54
CA TRP A 107 7.51 2.49 3.01
C TRP A 107 8.33 1.41 2.32
N LEU A 108 7.73 0.30 1.88
CA LEU A 108 8.46 -0.75 1.17
C LEU A 108 8.83 -0.32 -0.24
N GLU A 109 7.93 0.39 -0.93
CA GLU A 109 8.21 0.93 -2.27
C GLU A 109 9.39 1.92 -2.20
N GLN A 110 9.41 2.81 -1.21
CA GLN A 110 10.51 3.76 -1.03
C GLN A 110 11.84 3.03 -0.81
N ILE A 111 11.90 2.08 0.13
CA ILE A 111 13.12 1.33 0.44
C ILE A 111 13.63 0.59 -0.80
N CYS A 112 12.74 -0.10 -1.52
CA CYS A 112 13.12 -0.84 -2.72
C CYS A 112 13.64 0.08 -3.82
N ARG A 113 12.97 1.21 -4.04
CA ARG A 113 13.37 2.19 -5.04
C ARG A 113 14.74 2.77 -4.73
N GLU A 114 14.96 3.25 -3.51
CA GLU A 114 16.22 3.83 -3.10
C GLU A 114 17.39 2.84 -3.19
N HIS A 115 17.15 1.58 -2.85
CA HIS A 115 18.15 0.52 -3.02
C HIS A 115 18.49 0.24 -4.49
N LEU A 116 17.48 0.18 -5.35
CA LEU A 116 17.66 -0.03 -6.79
C LEU A 116 18.33 1.14 -7.49
N GLU A 117 18.14 2.35 -6.99
CA GLU A 117 18.81 3.57 -7.45
C GLU A 117 20.24 3.70 -6.90
N GLY A 118 20.71 2.73 -6.08
CA GLY A 118 22.04 2.74 -5.48
C GLY A 118 22.21 3.78 -4.37
N LYS A 119 21.12 4.31 -3.82
CA LYS A 119 21.14 5.28 -2.71
C LYS A 119 21.41 4.62 -1.35
N THR A 120 21.19 3.31 -1.25
CA THR A 120 21.45 2.50 -0.04
C THR A 120 22.24 1.26 -0.38
N ASP A 121 23.18 0.88 0.48
CA ASP A 121 23.87 -0.38 0.40
C ASP A 121 23.03 -1.56 0.97
N GLU A 122 23.51 -2.79 0.84
CA GLU A 122 22.80 -3.98 1.33
C GLU A 122 22.57 -3.95 2.85
N LYS A 123 23.51 -3.42 3.61
CA LYS A 123 23.43 -3.33 5.06
C LYS A 123 22.36 -2.33 5.48
N GLU A 124 22.33 -1.18 4.85
CA GLU A 124 21.32 -0.15 5.10
C GLU A 124 19.94 -0.62 4.64
N TYR A 125 19.85 -1.25 3.48
CA TYR A 125 18.60 -1.87 2.98
C TYR A 125 18.03 -2.86 4.01
N ALA A 126 18.85 -3.81 4.49
CA ALA A 126 18.42 -4.77 5.50
C ALA A 126 17.98 -4.11 6.82
N SER A 127 18.70 -3.09 7.27
CA SER A 127 18.38 -2.31 8.46
C SER A 127 17.04 -1.58 8.34
N ARG A 128 16.76 -0.99 7.18
CA ARG A 128 15.49 -0.32 6.91
C ARG A 128 14.30 -1.30 6.87
N ILE A 129 14.49 -2.48 6.30
CA ILE A 129 13.47 -3.56 6.33
C ILE A 129 13.15 -3.97 7.77
N GLU A 130 14.17 -4.12 8.62
CA GLU A 130 13.94 -4.46 10.03
C GLU A 130 13.26 -3.32 10.80
N SER A 131 13.61 -2.07 10.49
CA SER A 131 12.93 -0.89 11.04
C SER A 131 11.44 -0.87 10.69
N VAL A 132 11.08 -1.22 9.44
CA VAL A 132 9.68 -1.34 9.01
C VAL A 132 8.96 -2.45 9.77
N ARG A 133 9.59 -3.62 9.94
CA ARG A 133 8.98 -4.72 10.71
C ARG A 133 8.67 -4.32 12.14
N ASN A 134 9.59 -3.61 12.77
CA ASN A 134 9.41 -3.10 14.13
C ASN A 134 8.31 -2.03 14.19
N PHE A 135 8.25 -1.15 13.21
CA PHE A 135 7.22 -0.13 13.09
C PHE A 135 5.82 -0.75 12.90
N GLU A 136 5.67 -1.67 11.97
CA GLU A 136 4.39 -2.38 11.73
C GLU A 136 3.96 -3.17 12.99
N ARG A 137 4.89 -3.80 13.70
CA ARG A 137 4.60 -4.47 14.97
C ARG A 137 4.08 -3.50 16.02
N GLN A 138 4.78 -2.36 16.21
CA GLN A 138 4.34 -1.33 17.17
C GLN A 138 2.94 -0.81 16.84
N LEU A 139 2.62 -0.59 15.56
CA LEU A 139 1.29 -0.20 15.15
C LEU A 139 0.24 -1.26 15.50
N THR A 140 0.49 -2.52 15.13
CA THR A 140 -0.46 -3.61 15.39
C THR A 140 -0.63 -3.90 16.88
N ASP A 141 0.44 -3.84 17.67
CA ASP A 141 0.39 -3.97 19.12
C ASP A 141 -0.43 -2.86 19.78
N ASN A 142 -0.51 -1.68 19.15
CA ASN A 142 -1.35 -0.56 19.58
C ASN A 142 -2.76 -0.55 18.94
N GLY A 143 -3.19 -1.66 18.36
CA GLY A 143 -4.54 -1.83 17.84
C GLY A 143 -4.79 -1.23 16.45
N TYR A 144 -3.75 -0.87 15.71
CA TYR A 144 -3.88 -0.44 14.32
C TYR A 144 -4.13 -1.62 13.40
N LEU A 145 -5.05 -1.47 12.46
CA LEU A 145 -5.20 -2.39 11.34
C LEU A 145 -4.32 -1.91 10.19
N VAL A 146 -3.32 -2.70 9.83
CA VAL A 146 -2.41 -2.42 8.70
C VAL A 146 -2.72 -3.36 7.55
N LEU A 147 -3.21 -2.81 6.43
CA LEU A 147 -3.52 -3.55 5.21
C LEU A 147 -2.52 -3.17 4.11
N LYS A 148 -1.91 -4.16 3.47
CA LYS A 148 -0.95 -3.94 2.38
C LYS A 148 -1.43 -4.61 1.10
N PHE A 149 -1.58 -3.81 0.04
CA PHE A 149 -1.91 -4.28 -1.30
C PHE A 149 -0.71 -4.07 -2.21
N PHE A 150 -0.22 -5.16 -2.79
CA PHE A 150 0.87 -5.11 -3.73
C PHE A 150 0.36 -5.25 -5.17
N TYR A 151 0.65 -4.24 -6.00
CA TYR A 151 0.27 -4.19 -7.40
C TYR A 151 1.46 -4.58 -8.28
N ALA A 152 1.43 -5.82 -8.77
CA ALA A 152 2.34 -6.29 -9.80
C ALA A 152 1.66 -6.15 -11.17
N ASP A 153 2.31 -5.48 -12.11
CA ASP A 153 1.85 -5.44 -13.50
C ASP A 153 2.61 -6.47 -14.34
N ARG A 154 2.00 -6.95 -15.42
CA ARG A 154 2.71 -7.78 -16.38
C ARG A 154 3.72 -6.93 -17.15
N GLU A 155 4.91 -7.47 -17.37
CA GLU A 155 6.01 -6.80 -18.08
C GLU A 155 5.60 -6.17 -19.43
N GLU A 156 4.64 -6.80 -20.12
CA GLU A 156 4.11 -6.29 -21.39
C GLU A 156 3.33 -4.98 -21.27
N ARG A 157 2.61 -4.78 -20.15
CA ARG A 157 1.82 -3.57 -19.93
C ARG A 157 2.71 -2.39 -19.55
N THR A 158 3.74 -2.65 -18.76
CA THR A 158 4.75 -1.66 -18.38
C THR A 158 5.47 -1.10 -19.61
N LYS A 159 5.74 -1.94 -20.62
CA LYS A 159 6.35 -1.51 -21.91
C LYS A 159 5.40 -0.62 -22.75
N ARG A 160 4.09 -0.80 -22.65
CA ARG A 160 3.10 0.00 -23.41
C ARG A 160 2.79 1.35 -22.77
N THR A 161 2.81 1.45 -21.43
CA THR A 161 2.51 2.67 -20.68
C THR A 161 3.75 3.51 -20.40
N GLY A 162 4.94 2.90 -20.42
CA GLY A 162 6.23 3.55 -20.14
C GLY A 162 6.89 4.26 -21.33
N ALA A 163 6.22 4.37 -22.49
CA ALA A 163 6.78 5.02 -23.69
C ALA A 163 7.03 6.53 -23.54
N GLY A 164 6.83 7.10 -22.36
CA GLY A 164 6.98 8.54 -22.10
C GLY A 164 7.89 8.93 -20.93
N SER A 165 8.49 8.00 -20.19
CA SER A 165 9.44 8.34 -19.13
C SER A 165 10.71 7.51 -19.23
N SER A 166 11.83 8.20 -19.41
CA SER A 166 13.19 7.66 -19.44
C SER A 166 13.52 6.94 -18.13
N GLY A 167 13.64 5.61 -18.19
CA GLY A 167 14.04 4.79 -17.07
C GLY A 167 13.95 3.30 -17.40
N LYS A 168 14.85 2.82 -18.25
CA LYS A 168 15.07 1.38 -18.46
C LYS A 168 15.73 0.79 -17.21
N GLN A 169 14.94 0.20 -16.31
CA GLN A 169 15.46 -0.87 -15.46
C GLN A 169 14.30 -1.75 -15.03
N GLY A 170 14.33 -3.01 -15.48
CA GLY A 170 13.40 -4.04 -15.03
C GLY A 170 13.68 -4.37 -13.56
N TYR A 171 12.75 -4.04 -12.69
CA TYR A 171 12.84 -4.32 -11.27
C TYR A 171 12.75 -5.83 -11.03
N LYS A 172 13.87 -6.46 -10.70
CA LYS A 172 13.89 -7.79 -10.08
C LYS A 172 13.55 -7.61 -8.61
N MET A 173 12.35 -8.00 -8.21
CA MET A 173 11.93 -7.90 -6.83
C MET A 173 12.75 -8.79 -5.89
N ALA A 174 13.28 -8.18 -4.84
CA ALA A 174 13.73 -8.91 -3.65
C ALA A 174 12.55 -9.65 -3.01
N ARG A 175 12.79 -10.86 -2.49
CA ARG A 175 11.78 -11.71 -1.85
C ARG A 175 11.32 -11.07 -0.55
N PHE A 176 10.10 -10.55 -0.50
CA PHE A 176 9.47 -10.13 0.75
C PHE A 176 8.77 -11.32 1.40
N PRO A 177 9.05 -11.64 2.66
CA PRO A 177 8.23 -12.58 3.40
C PRO A 177 6.91 -11.90 3.77
N VAL A 178 5.85 -12.22 3.04
CA VAL A 178 4.48 -11.88 3.45
C VAL A 178 4.12 -12.81 4.61
N ARG A 179 4.16 -12.33 5.84
CA ARG A 179 3.47 -12.98 6.94
C ARG A 179 2.00 -12.55 6.87
N SER A 180 1.13 -13.53 6.75
CA SER A 180 -0.31 -13.33 6.95
C SER A 180 -0.53 -12.74 8.34
N VAL A 181 -1.09 -11.54 8.40
CA VAL A 181 -1.58 -10.94 9.63
C VAL A 181 -2.67 -11.82 10.19
N GLY A 182 -2.60 -12.10 11.48
CA GLY A 182 -3.44 -13.04 12.19
C GLY A 182 -4.95 -12.84 11.97
N LYS A 183 -5.69 -13.93 12.12
CA LYS A 183 -7.14 -14.02 12.06
C LYS A 183 -7.76 -13.03 13.06
N TYR A 184 -8.29 -11.93 12.57
CA TYR A 184 -9.29 -11.18 13.31
C TYR A 184 -10.65 -11.76 12.95
N THR A 185 -11.24 -12.52 13.86
CA THR A 185 -12.67 -12.83 13.85
C THR A 185 -13.38 -11.62 14.45
N LEU A 186 -14.11 -10.89 13.59
CA LEU A 186 -15.07 -9.85 14.01
C LEU A 186 -16.43 -10.48 14.25
#